data_beaddd5cde591a4ab55bc4083cf1a1d0
#
_entry.id   beaddd5cde591a4ab55bc4083cf1a1d0
#
_cell.length_a   1.000
_cell.length_b   1.000
_cell.length_c   1.000
_cell.angle_alpha   90.00
_cell.angle_beta   90.00
_cell.angle_gamma   90.00
#
_symmetry.space_group_name_H-M   'P 1'
#
loop_
_entity.id
_entity.type
_entity.pdbx_description
1 polymer ?
#
loop_
_entity_poly.entity_id
_entity_poly.type
_entity_poly.pdbx_seq_one_letter_code
_entity_poly.pdbx_strand_id
1 'polypeptide(L)' 'MTYYRTKAAAQALADELTMQDRDAWSYEVHGSPRGFYVVVFDDDYHFLGVL' A
#
# COMPACT_ATOMS: atom_id res chain seq x y z
N MET A 1 10.19 -1.70 -5.79
CA MET A 1 9.21 -2.29 -4.85
C MET A 1 9.88 -2.51 -3.50
N THR A 2 9.22 -2.13 -2.43
CA THR A 2 9.73 -2.29 -1.07
C THR A 2 8.97 -3.42 -0.37
N TYR A 3 9.72 -4.37 0.19
CA TYR A 3 9.14 -5.45 0.98
C TYR A 3 9.32 -5.20 2.47
N TYR A 4 8.28 -5.47 3.23
CA TYR A 4 8.29 -5.37 4.69
C TYR A 4 8.19 -6.77 5.29
N ARG A 5 8.84 -6.99 6.42
CA ARG A 5 8.84 -8.31 7.07
C ARG A 5 7.49 -8.68 7.65
N THR A 6 6.74 -7.70 8.11
CA THR A 6 5.47 -7.93 8.77
C THR A 6 4.37 -7.15 8.08
N LYS A 7 3.17 -7.69 8.16
CA LYS A 7 1.98 -7.00 7.65
C LYS A 7 1.78 -5.68 8.39
N ALA A 8 2.06 -5.65 9.70
CA ALA A 8 1.90 -4.45 10.51
C ALA A 8 2.78 -3.30 10.01
N ALA A 9 4.04 -3.60 9.60
CA ALA A 9 4.94 -2.58 9.09
C ALA A 9 4.43 -2.00 7.76
N ALA A 10 3.99 -2.86 6.85
CA ALA A 10 3.42 -2.42 5.58
C ALA A 10 2.11 -1.66 5.79
N GLN A 11 1.28 -2.12 6.71
CA GLN A 11 0.01 -1.47 7.03
C GLN A 11 0.22 -0.08 7.64
N ALA A 12 1.26 0.09 8.46
CA ALA A 12 1.58 1.40 9.02
C ALA A 12 1.90 2.40 7.93
N LEU A 13 2.66 2.00 6.90
CA LEU A 13 2.92 2.86 5.75
C LEU A 13 1.63 3.15 4.97
N ALA A 14 0.83 2.14 4.69
CA ALA A 14 -0.43 2.32 3.96
C ALA A 14 -1.37 3.28 4.70
N ASP A 15 -1.46 3.16 6.02
CA ASP A 15 -2.28 4.03 6.85
C ASP A 15 -1.76 5.48 6.82
N GLU A 16 -0.46 5.66 6.91
CA GLU A 16 0.15 6.99 6.85
C GLU A 16 -0.12 7.65 5.50
N LEU A 17 0.05 6.93 4.41
CA LEU A 17 -0.22 7.45 3.07
C LEU A 17 -1.70 7.78 2.89
N THR A 18 -2.58 6.97 3.42
CA THR A 18 -4.02 7.23 3.38
C THR A 18 -4.36 8.54 4.10
N MET A 19 -3.70 8.80 5.23
CA MET A 19 -3.92 10.04 5.98
C MET A 19 -3.36 11.26 5.26
N GLN A 20 -2.24 11.12 4.55
CA GLN A 20 -1.58 12.22 3.85
C GLN A 20 -2.21 12.50 2.49
N ASP A 21 -2.74 11.47 1.85
CA ASP A 21 -3.31 11.57 0.50
C ASP A 21 -4.75 12.05 0.58
N ARG A 22 -5.02 13.20 -0.03
CA ARG A 22 -6.35 13.79 -0.07
C ARG A 22 -7.10 13.47 -1.35
N ASP A 23 -6.46 12.75 -2.28
CA ASP A 23 -7.01 12.50 -3.61
C ASP A 23 -7.78 11.19 -3.71
N ALA A 24 -8.11 10.61 -2.57
CA ALA A 24 -8.91 9.39 -2.47
C ALA A 24 -8.27 8.15 -3.10
N TRP A 25 -6.94 8.13 -3.22
CA TRP A 25 -6.23 6.92 -3.61
C TRP A 25 -6.33 5.88 -2.51
N SER A 26 -6.33 4.62 -2.90
CA SER A 26 -6.39 3.49 -1.98
C SER A 26 -5.04 2.80 -1.89
N TYR A 27 -4.65 2.43 -0.68
CA TYR A 27 -3.40 1.74 -0.41
C TYR A 27 -3.72 0.40 0.24
N GLU A 28 -3.29 -0.69 -0.38
CA GLU A 28 -3.57 -2.03 0.11
C GLU A 28 -2.28 -2.77 0.41
N VAL A 29 -2.31 -3.58 1.46
CA VAL A 29 -1.17 -4.44 1.81
C VAL A 29 -1.42 -5.82 1.24
N HIS A 30 -0.46 -6.31 0.47
CA HIS A 30 -0.48 -7.64 -0.11
C HIS A 30 0.72 -8.44 0.39
N GLY A 31 0.56 -9.74 0.51
CA GLY A 31 1.63 -10.64 0.96
C GLY A 31 2.20 -11.46 -0.18
N SER A 32 3.48 -11.80 -0.06
CA SER A 32 4.18 -12.68 -0.98
C SER A 32 5.24 -13.47 -0.23
N PRO A 33 5.88 -14.47 -0.86
CA PRO A 33 6.99 -15.18 -0.22
C PRO A 33 8.16 -14.28 0.17
N ARG A 34 8.28 -13.10 -0.45
CA ARG A 34 9.35 -12.14 -0.16
C ARG A 34 9.00 -11.17 0.96
N GLY A 35 7.75 -11.15 1.40
CA GLY A 35 7.28 -10.23 2.43
C GLY A 35 6.02 -9.50 2.00
N PHE A 36 5.71 -8.44 2.71
CA PHE A 36 4.50 -7.66 2.46
C PHE A 36 4.85 -6.37 1.71
N TYR A 37 3.96 -5.93 0.84
CA TYR A 37 4.16 -4.72 0.05
C TYR A 37 2.86 -3.94 -0.07
N VAL A 38 2.97 -2.68 -0.47
CA VAL A 38 1.82 -1.77 -0.59
C VAL A 38 1.50 -1.56 -2.06
N VAL A 39 0.23 -1.79 -2.42
CA VAL A 39 -0.30 -1.61 -3.76
C VAL A 39 -1.15 -0.35 -3.77
N VAL A 40 -1.03 0.45 -4.82
CA VAL A 40 -1.71 1.73 -4.93
C VAL A 40 -2.76 1.67 -6.02
N PHE A 41 -3.96 2.13 -5.69
CA PHE A 41 -5.09 2.26 -6.62
C PHE A 41 -5.58 3.70 -6.63
N ASP A 42 -6.14 4.14 -7.76
CA ASP A 42 -6.77 5.46 -7.85
C ASP A 42 -8.19 5.45 -7.26
N ASP A 43 -8.90 6.57 -7.38
CA ASP A 43 -10.25 6.72 -6.85
C ASP A 43 -11.28 5.86 -7.58
N ASP A 44 -10.99 5.43 -8.80
CA ASP A 44 -11.81 4.47 -9.55
C ASP A 44 -11.36 3.03 -9.36
N TYR A 45 -10.45 2.81 -8.40
CA TYR A 45 -9.89 1.50 -8.08
C TYR A 45 -9.11 0.88 -9.24
N HIS A 46 -8.47 1.70 -10.05
CA HIS A 46 -7.53 1.24 -11.07
C HIS A 46 -6.14 1.11 -10.47
N PHE A 47 -5.46 0.02 -10.81
CA PHE A 47 -4.10 -0.22 -10.34
C PHE A 47 -3.15 0.83 -10.88
N LEU A 48 -2.42 1.50 -9.98
CA LEU A 48 -1.42 2.50 -10.35
C LEU A 48 -0.01 1.97 -10.24
N GLY A 49 0.26 1.13 -9.25
CA GLY A 49 1.60 0.60 -9.07
C GLY A 49 1.82 0.02 -7.68
N VAL A 50 3.06 -0.35 -7.43
CA VAL A 50 3.50 -0.93 -6.15
C VAL A 50 4.63 -0.07 -5.61
N LEU A 51 4.55 0.24 -4.31
CA LEU A 51 5.57 1.03 -3.64
C LEU A 51 6.78 0.20 -3.23
#